data_78c14b032ca66995399190f318a76cd5
#
_entry.id   78c14b032ca66995399190f318a76cd5
#
_cell.length_a   1.000
_cell.length_b   1.000
_cell.length_c   1.000
_cell.angle_alpha   90.00
_cell.angle_beta   90.00
_cell.angle_gamma   90.00
#
_symmetry.space_group_name_H-M   'P 1'
#
loop_
_entity.id
_entity.type
_entity.pdbx_description
1 polymer ?
#
loop_
_entity_poly.entity_id
_entity_poly.type
_entity_poly.pdbx_seq_one_letter_code
_entity_poly.pdbx_strand_id
1 'polypeptide(L)' 'MKTEWIVCPVCGRKTHNKIREDTEMKNFPLYCPKCKQETVINVKNFIVSVCKENTK' A
#
# COMPACT_ATOMS: atom_id res chain seq x y z
N MET A 1 -13.50 -2.94 -15.55
CA MET A 1 -12.65 -3.24 -14.51
C MET A 1 -12.20 -2.02 -13.82
N LYS A 2 -12.23 -1.97 -12.54
CA LYS A 2 -11.82 -0.82 -11.78
C LYS A 2 -10.46 -1.04 -11.19
N THR A 3 -9.62 -0.04 -11.27
CA THR A 3 -8.30 -0.11 -10.66
C THR A 3 -8.07 1.16 -9.87
N GLU A 4 -7.23 1.09 -8.88
CA GLU A 4 -6.91 2.23 -8.03
C GLU A 4 -5.42 2.21 -7.76
N TRP A 5 -4.85 3.39 -7.61
CA TRP A 5 -3.46 3.48 -7.24
C TRP A 5 -3.35 3.38 -5.73
N ILE A 6 -2.33 2.70 -5.26
CA ILE A 6 -2.08 2.65 -3.83
C ILE A 6 -1.43 3.96 -3.43
N VAL A 7 -1.97 4.57 -2.39
CA VAL A 7 -1.45 5.84 -1.90
C VAL A 7 -0.53 5.55 -0.72
N CYS A 8 0.61 6.20 -0.70
CA CYS A 8 1.55 6.05 0.39
C CYS A 8 0.94 6.54 1.69
N PRO A 9 0.91 5.73 2.74
CA PRO A 9 0.32 6.17 4.00
C PRO A 9 1.20 7.16 4.77
N VAL A 10 2.41 7.38 4.30
CA VAL A 10 3.31 8.29 4.99
C VAL A 10 3.23 9.69 4.38
N CYS A 11 3.38 9.81 3.09
CA CYS A 11 3.36 11.12 2.47
C CYS A 11 2.07 11.42 1.72
N GLY A 12 1.22 10.44 1.54
CA GLY A 12 -0.07 10.66 0.91
C GLY A 12 -0.04 10.79 -0.59
N ARG A 13 1.07 10.43 -1.22
CA ARG A 13 1.15 10.55 -2.65
C ARG A 13 0.91 9.20 -3.31
N LYS A 14 0.49 9.21 -4.54
CA LYS A 14 0.24 7.97 -5.24
C LYS A 14 1.56 7.27 -5.53
N THR A 15 1.57 5.99 -5.30
CA THR A 15 2.75 5.21 -5.63
C THR A 15 2.55 4.67 -7.03
N HIS A 16 3.47 3.83 -7.51
CA HIS A 16 3.35 3.30 -8.83
C HIS A 16 2.71 1.92 -8.81
N ASN A 17 1.98 1.61 -7.75
CA ASN A 17 1.34 0.32 -7.63
C ASN A 17 -0.15 0.46 -7.81
N LYS A 18 -0.72 -0.36 -8.70
CA LYS A 18 -2.15 -0.34 -8.92
C LYS A 18 -2.76 -1.61 -8.42
N ILE A 19 -3.95 -1.54 -7.95
CA ILE A 19 -4.69 -2.70 -7.48
C ILE A 19 -6.06 -2.72 -8.12
N ARG A 20 -6.67 -3.88 -8.11
CA ARG A 20 -8.01 -4.03 -8.65
C ARG A 20 -8.93 -4.43 -7.52
N GLU A 21 -10.22 -4.47 -7.82
CA GLU A 21 -11.19 -4.75 -6.75
C GLU A 21 -11.04 -6.15 -6.21
N ASP A 22 -10.45 -7.08 -6.96
CA ASP A 22 -10.28 -8.41 -6.44
C ASP A 22 -8.85 -8.63 -5.94
N THR A 23 -8.05 -7.60 -5.83
CA THR A 23 -6.70 -7.73 -5.32
C THR A 23 -6.71 -7.87 -3.81
N GLU A 24 -5.99 -8.86 -3.32
CA GLU A 24 -5.89 -9.07 -1.90
C GLU A 24 -4.45 -9.37 -1.59
N MET A 25 -3.83 -8.61 -0.71
CA MET A 25 -2.44 -8.80 -0.35
C MET A 25 -2.27 -8.66 1.14
N LYS A 26 -1.35 -9.41 1.70
CA LYS A 26 -1.05 -9.32 3.10
C LYS A 26 0.43 -9.10 3.27
N ASN A 27 0.79 -8.26 4.19
CA ASN A 27 2.19 -7.97 4.52
C ASN A 27 2.96 -7.58 3.27
N PHE A 28 2.38 -6.71 2.47
CA PHE A 28 3.01 -6.28 1.24
C PHE A 28 3.94 -5.10 1.54
N PRO A 29 5.21 -5.22 1.23
CA PRO A 29 6.13 -4.12 1.49
C PRO A 29 5.98 -3.05 0.41
N LEU A 30 5.35 -1.96 0.76
CA LEU A 30 5.11 -0.87 -0.17
C LEU A 30 6.21 0.15 -0.04
N TYR A 31 6.96 0.35 -1.10
CA TYR A 31 8.02 1.34 -1.06
C TYR A 31 7.58 2.59 -1.80
N CYS A 32 7.69 3.72 -1.18
CA CYS A 32 7.33 4.99 -1.80
C CYS A 32 8.61 5.71 -2.18
N PRO A 33 8.88 5.89 -3.46
CA PRO A 33 10.11 6.58 -3.87
C PRO A 33 10.07 8.07 -3.57
N LYS A 34 8.90 8.61 -3.30
CA LYS A 34 8.80 10.03 -3.02
C LYS A 34 9.29 10.36 -1.62
N CYS A 35 8.93 9.59 -0.65
CA CYS A 35 9.39 9.83 0.71
C CYS A 35 10.45 8.81 1.10
N LYS A 36 10.75 7.86 0.19
CA LYS A 36 11.78 6.86 0.43
C LYS A 36 11.54 6.07 1.70
N GLN A 37 10.29 5.73 1.95
CA GLN A 37 9.93 4.94 3.11
C GLN A 37 9.28 3.65 2.66
N GLU A 38 9.50 2.59 3.38
CA GLU A 38 8.88 1.33 3.07
C GLU A 38 7.91 1.00 4.18
N THR A 39 6.70 0.67 3.85
CA THR A 39 5.65 0.39 4.82
C THR A 39 4.97 -0.91 4.46
N VAL A 40 4.77 -1.76 5.42
CA VAL A 40 4.06 -3.02 5.19
C VAL A 40 2.58 -2.73 5.29
N ILE A 41 1.83 -3.12 4.27
CA ILE A 41 0.40 -2.86 4.23
C ILE A 41 -0.36 -4.11 3.87
N ASN A 42 -1.64 -4.09 4.13
CA ASN A 42 -2.56 -5.13 3.71
C ASN A 42 -3.58 -4.48 2.78
N VAL A 43 -3.97 -5.18 1.73
CA VAL A 43 -4.92 -4.64 0.78
C VAL A 43 -6.03 -5.64 0.57
N LYS A 44 -7.26 -5.18 0.58
CA LYS A 44 -8.41 -6.04 0.32
C LYS A 44 -9.56 -5.14 -0.12
N ASN A 45 -10.16 -5.44 -1.26
CA ASN A 45 -11.31 -4.69 -1.77
C ASN A 45 -11.05 -3.19 -1.78
N PHE A 46 -9.91 -2.79 -2.31
CA PHE A 46 -9.51 -1.39 -2.40
C PHE A 46 -9.24 -0.77 -1.03
N ILE A 47 -9.26 -1.53 0.03
CA ILE A 47 -8.99 -1.00 1.34
C ILE A 47 -7.54 -1.29 1.69
N VAL A 48 -6.78 -0.24 1.96
CA VAL A 48 -5.38 -0.37 2.29
C VAL A 48 -5.20 -0.10 3.78
N SER A 49 -4.63 -1.04 4.49
CA SER A 49 -4.40 -0.88 5.91
C SER A 49 -2.91 -0.99 6.21
N VAL A 50 -2.40 -0.16 7.07
CA VAL A 50 -1.01 -0.19 7.45
C VAL A 50 -0.80 -1.25 8.51
N CYS A 51 0.14 -2.16 8.27
CA CYS A 51 0.46 -3.16 9.24
C CYS A 51 1.63 -2.68 10.05
N LYS A 52 1.40 -2.28 11.34
CA LYS A 52 2.43 -1.78 12.11
C LYS A 52 3.17 -2.84 12.72
N GLU A 53 4.25 -3.23 12.38
CA GLU A 53 4.98 -4.21 12.93
C GLU A 53 6.04 -3.68 13.68
N ASN A 54 6.12 -3.70 14.80
CA ASN A 54 7.04 -3.18 15.57
C ASN A 54 8.15 -3.94 15.77
N THR A 55 8.86 -4.33 15.13
CA THR A 55 9.90 -5.09 15.41
C THR A 55 11.00 -4.42 15.63
N LYS A 56 11.52 -4.36 16.07
CA LYS A 56 12.62 -3.94 16.14
C LYS A 56 12.91 -3.64 16.27
#